data_365906127c445cfb3c754e72ffb0ba7a
#
_entry.id   365906127c445cfb3c754e72ffb0ba7a
#
_cell.length_a   1.000
_cell.length_b   1.000
_cell.length_c   1.000
_cell.angle_alpha   90.00
_cell.angle_beta   90.00
_cell.angle_gamma   90.00
#
_symmetry.space_group_name_H-M   'P 1'
#
loop_
_entity.id
_entity.type
_entity.pdbx_description
1 polymer ?
#
loop_
_entity_poly.entity_id
_entity_poly.type
_entity_poly.pdbx_seq_one_letter_code
_entity_poly.pdbx_strand_id
1 'polypeptide(L)'
;DSTPWVARSHSRETTFQQNLTTPAEVRSALVDLAGQAFDDCASEGRAVVRVHLKVRYAPFETKTFGRKLSEPTTERAEVVDAALALGDTLDRDREVRLLGVRAEMAMPDGGDSAERTPVRGRI
;
A
#
# COMPACT_ATOMS: atom_id res chain seq x y z
N ASP A 1 -1.86 -4.74 -28.61
CA ASP A 1 -0.62 -4.16 -28.13
C ASP A 1 0.38 -5.23 -27.79
N SER A 2 1.55 -5.15 -28.38
CA SER A 2 2.58 -6.16 -28.21
C SER A 2 3.40 -5.94 -26.93
N THR A 3 3.23 -4.82 -26.26
CA THR A 3 4.00 -4.53 -25.06
C THR A 3 3.46 -5.33 -23.90
N PRO A 4 4.28 -6.13 -23.23
CA PRO A 4 3.79 -6.88 -22.06
C PRO A 4 3.33 -5.91 -20.99
N TRP A 5 2.22 -6.27 -20.36
CA TRP A 5 1.70 -5.48 -19.26
C TRP A 5 2.58 -5.72 -18.01
N VAL A 6 2.95 -4.63 -17.35
CA VAL A 6 3.77 -4.69 -16.15
C VAL A 6 2.97 -4.12 -14.98
N ALA A 7 2.81 -4.93 -13.94
CA ALA A 7 2.06 -4.48 -12.77
C ALA A 7 2.78 -3.34 -12.07
N ARG A 8 2.01 -2.34 -11.64
CA ARG A 8 2.55 -1.21 -10.88
C ARG A 8 2.42 -1.42 -9.39
N SER A 9 1.48 -2.25 -8.98
CA SER A 9 1.21 -2.44 -7.56
C SER A 9 0.48 -3.75 -7.35
N HIS A 10 0.51 -4.20 -6.10
CA HIS A 10 -0.33 -5.29 -5.62
C HIS A 10 -1.07 -4.80 -4.41
N SER A 11 -2.33 -5.21 -4.29
CA SER A 11 -3.14 -4.80 -3.16
C SER A 11 -3.85 -6.00 -2.55
N ARG A 12 -4.13 -5.87 -1.27
CA ARG A 12 -4.94 -6.83 -0.53
C ARG A 12 -5.93 -6.06 0.30
N GLU A 13 -7.18 -6.48 0.29
CA GLU A 13 -8.18 -5.82 1.12
C GLU A 13 -9.15 -6.84 1.68
N THR A 14 -9.75 -6.45 2.81
CA THR A 14 -10.69 -7.32 3.51
C THR A 14 -11.87 -6.47 3.99
N THR A 15 -13.07 -6.96 3.73
CA THR A 15 -14.29 -6.41 4.33
C THR A 15 -14.59 -7.26 5.55
N PHE A 16 -14.81 -6.61 6.70
CA PHE A 16 -14.99 -7.32 7.95
C PHE A 16 -16.48 -7.59 8.19
N GLN A 17 -16.80 -8.80 8.62
CA GLN A 17 -18.17 -9.16 8.96
C GLN A 17 -18.64 -8.39 10.19
N GLN A 18 -17.71 -8.18 11.12
CA GLN A 18 -17.95 -7.32 12.26
C GLN A 18 -16.96 -6.17 12.18
N ASN A 19 -17.46 -4.94 12.28
CA ASN A 19 -16.61 -3.78 12.15
C ASN A 19 -15.52 -3.78 13.22
N LEU A 20 -14.34 -3.29 12.86
CA LEU A 20 -13.26 -3.15 13.83
C LEU A 20 -13.52 -1.91 14.66
N THR A 21 -13.37 -2.05 15.98
CA THR A 21 -13.70 -0.97 16.89
C THR A 21 -12.51 -0.48 17.71
N THR A 22 -11.37 -1.17 17.65
CA THR A 22 -10.20 -0.79 18.44
C THR A 22 -8.98 -0.60 17.56
N PRO A 23 -8.05 0.27 17.96
CA PRO A 23 -6.80 0.44 17.21
C PRO A 23 -6.01 -0.86 17.12
N ALA A 24 -6.05 -1.71 18.14
CA ALA A 24 -5.31 -2.98 18.09
C ALA A 24 -5.82 -3.89 17.00
N GLU A 25 -7.14 -3.94 16.80
CA GLU A 25 -7.72 -4.74 15.73
C GLU A 25 -7.28 -4.21 14.36
N VAL A 26 -7.27 -2.88 14.21
CA VAL A 26 -6.86 -2.26 12.96
C VAL A 26 -5.39 -2.57 12.69
N ARG A 27 -4.53 -2.43 13.69
CA ARG A 27 -3.09 -2.69 13.49
C ARG A 27 -2.86 -4.16 13.11
N SER A 28 -3.55 -5.08 13.77
CA SER A 28 -3.40 -6.49 13.45
C SER A 28 -3.78 -6.79 12.01
N ALA A 29 -4.90 -6.22 11.55
CA ALA A 29 -5.34 -6.40 10.17
C ALA A 29 -4.34 -5.79 9.19
N LEU A 30 -3.78 -4.62 9.53
CA LEU A 30 -2.82 -3.96 8.65
C LEU A 30 -1.53 -4.75 8.51
N VAL A 31 -1.05 -5.36 9.59
CA VAL A 31 0.14 -6.22 9.52
C VAL A 31 -0.09 -7.35 8.52
N ASP A 32 -1.25 -8.00 8.61
CA ASP A 32 -1.55 -9.09 7.70
C ASP A 32 -1.67 -8.63 6.26
N LEU A 33 -2.42 -7.55 6.02
CA LEU A 33 -2.65 -7.08 4.66
C LEU A 33 -1.38 -6.52 4.03
N ALA A 34 -0.62 -5.75 4.78
CA ALA A 34 0.63 -5.20 4.28
C ALA A 34 1.64 -6.30 3.98
N GLY A 35 1.72 -7.31 4.85
CA GLY A 35 2.60 -8.43 4.61
C GLY A 35 2.24 -9.20 3.35
N GLN A 36 0.94 -9.43 3.13
CA GLN A 36 0.50 -10.12 1.93
C GLN A 36 0.77 -9.32 0.67
N ALA A 37 0.51 -7.99 0.72
CA ALA A 37 0.79 -7.14 -0.43
C ALA A 37 2.30 -7.12 -0.73
N PHE A 38 3.12 -7.05 0.31
CA PHE A 38 4.57 -7.12 0.14
C PHE A 38 4.98 -8.46 -0.48
N ASP A 39 4.43 -9.57 0.01
CA ASP A 39 4.79 -10.89 -0.50
C ASP A 39 4.46 -11.00 -1.99
N ASP A 40 3.36 -10.40 -2.43
CA ASP A 40 3.00 -10.38 -3.84
C ASP A 40 4.06 -9.62 -4.66
N CYS A 41 4.55 -8.51 -4.13
CA CYS A 41 5.61 -7.74 -4.80
C CYS A 41 6.93 -8.51 -4.82
N ALA A 42 7.26 -9.15 -3.70
CA ALA A 42 8.50 -9.91 -3.58
C ALA A 42 8.53 -11.08 -4.54
N SER A 43 7.37 -11.67 -4.81
CA SER A 43 7.31 -12.79 -5.75
C SER A 43 7.68 -12.37 -7.16
N GLU A 44 7.63 -11.08 -7.47
CA GLU A 44 8.07 -10.54 -8.75
C GLU A 44 9.51 -10.02 -8.69
N GLY A 45 10.15 -10.10 -7.52
CA GLY A 45 11.50 -9.60 -7.34
C GLY A 45 11.59 -8.08 -7.41
N ARG A 46 10.52 -7.38 -7.05
CA ARG A 46 10.46 -5.92 -7.23
C ARG A 46 10.37 -5.21 -5.89
N ALA A 47 11.05 -4.06 -5.83
CA ALA A 47 11.06 -3.24 -4.62
C ALA A 47 9.80 -2.39 -4.53
N VAL A 48 9.40 -2.05 -3.31
CA VAL A 48 8.24 -1.21 -3.04
C VAL A 48 8.69 0.23 -2.85
N VAL A 49 8.00 1.17 -3.48
CA VAL A 49 8.34 2.60 -3.39
C VAL A 49 7.29 3.42 -2.66
N ARG A 50 6.06 2.92 -2.57
CA ARG A 50 4.99 3.67 -1.91
C ARG A 50 3.97 2.68 -1.35
N VAL A 51 3.40 3.04 -0.21
CA VAL A 51 2.35 2.23 0.43
C VAL A 51 1.08 3.07 0.50
N HIS A 52 -0.03 2.47 0.14
CA HIS A 52 -1.34 3.12 0.17
C HIS A 52 -2.26 2.38 1.12
N LEU A 53 -3.08 3.12 1.82
CA LEU A 53 -4.08 2.56 2.72
C LEU A 53 -5.45 3.04 2.30
N LYS A 54 -6.38 2.09 2.16
CA LYS A 54 -7.78 2.39 1.91
C LYS A 54 -8.56 1.96 3.13
N VAL A 55 -9.41 2.84 3.64
CA VAL A 55 -10.27 2.53 4.77
C VAL A 55 -11.70 2.89 4.42
N ARG A 56 -12.62 1.99 4.74
CA ARG A 56 -14.05 2.30 4.68
C ARG A 56 -14.57 2.29 6.11
N TYR A 57 -15.04 3.44 6.54
CA TYR A 57 -15.70 3.56 7.84
C TYR A 57 -17.16 3.20 7.71
N ALA A 58 -17.72 2.64 8.77
CA ALA A 58 -19.15 2.45 8.82
C ALA A 58 -19.83 3.80 9.01
N PRO A 59 -20.96 4.07 8.37
CA PRO A 59 -21.70 3.13 7.53
C PRO A 59 -21.13 2.96 6.11
N PHE A 60 -20.51 4.01 5.49
CA PHE A 60 -20.02 3.83 4.13
C PHE A 60 -19.07 4.93 3.63
N GLU A 61 -18.37 5.61 4.50
CA GLU A 61 -17.39 6.61 4.04
C GLU A 61 -16.05 5.95 3.75
N THR A 62 -15.48 6.21 2.57
CA THR A 62 -14.19 5.65 2.18
C THR A 62 -13.15 6.76 2.09
N LYS A 63 -11.97 6.51 2.65
CA LYS A 63 -10.83 7.41 2.54
C LYS A 63 -9.59 6.63 2.11
N THR A 64 -8.69 7.31 1.41
CA THR A 64 -7.43 6.70 1.01
C THR A 64 -6.28 7.60 1.43
N PHE A 65 -5.16 6.95 1.76
CA PHE A 65 -3.95 7.63 2.20
C PHE A 65 -2.77 7.01 1.47
N GLY A 66 -1.70 7.77 1.33
CA GLY A 66 -0.48 7.24 0.71
C GLY A 66 0.75 7.76 1.41
N ARG A 67 1.81 6.95 1.39
CA ARG A 67 3.09 7.32 1.98
C ARG A 67 4.20 6.83 1.07
N LYS A 68 4.98 7.79 0.56
CA LYS A 68 6.16 7.44 -0.22
C LYS A 68 7.27 7.02 0.74
N LEU A 69 7.96 5.94 0.40
CA LEU A 69 9.11 5.49 1.17
C LEU A 69 10.32 6.33 0.79
N SER A 70 11.24 6.51 1.75
CA SER A 70 12.44 7.29 1.48
C SER A 70 13.30 6.66 0.39
N GLU A 71 13.30 5.32 0.33
CA GLU A 71 14.02 4.57 -0.69
C GLU A 71 13.19 3.35 -1.06
N PRO A 72 13.35 2.83 -2.29
CA PRO A 72 12.71 1.55 -2.61
C PRO A 72 13.18 0.48 -1.63
N THR A 73 12.28 -0.38 -1.21
CA THR A 73 12.61 -1.37 -0.20
C THR A 73 12.22 -2.78 -0.62
N THR A 74 13.03 -3.75 -0.22
CA THR A 74 12.71 -5.16 -0.31
C THR A 74 12.53 -5.77 1.07
N GLU A 75 12.34 -4.93 2.08
CA GLU A 75 12.17 -5.37 3.47
C GLU A 75 10.71 -5.33 3.86
N ARG A 76 10.17 -6.49 4.22
CA ARG A 76 8.77 -6.60 4.62
C ARG A 76 8.43 -5.64 5.77
N ALA A 77 9.33 -5.55 6.75
CA ALA A 77 9.10 -4.72 7.93
C ALA A 77 8.88 -3.26 7.55
N GLU A 78 9.59 -2.75 6.55
CA GLU A 78 9.44 -1.36 6.16
C GLU A 78 8.07 -1.09 5.55
N VAL A 79 7.55 -2.04 4.77
CA VAL A 79 6.22 -1.89 4.20
C VAL A 79 5.16 -1.97 5.29
N VAL A 80 5.32 -2.92 6.22
CA VAL A 80 4.38 -3.06 7.33
C VAL A 80 4.40 -1.79 8.19
N ASP A 81 5.59 -1.28 8.51
CA ASP A 81 5.71 -0.07 9.33
C ASP A 81 5.04 1.13 8.66
N ALA A 82 5.18 1.26 7.34
CA ALA A 82 4.53 2.36 6.62
C ALA A 82 3.01 2.23 6.69
N ALA A 83 2.49 1.01 6.53
CA ALA A 83 1.05 0.79 6.64
C ALA A 83 0.55 1.11 8.04
N LEU A 84 1.31 0.72 9.07
CA LEU A 84 0.93 1.02 10.44
C LEU A 84 0.96 2.52 10.72
N ALA A 85 1.95 3.22 10.18
CA ALA A 85 2.00 4.68 10.33
C ALA A 85 0.78 5.35 9.71
N LEU A 86 0.34 4.86 8.54
CA LEU A 86 -0.88 5.37 7.93
C LEU A 86 -2.10 5.02 8.79
N GLY A 87 -2.10 3.81 9.35
CA GLY A 87 -3.19 3.39 10.22
C GLY A 87 -3.33 4.24 11.47
N ASP A 88 -2.21 4.78 11.97
CA ASP A 88 -2.25 5.63 13.14
C ASP A 88 -2.92 6.98 12.88
N THR A 89 -3.12 7.34 11.61
CA THR A 89 -3.81 8.59 11.25
C THR A 89 -5.32 8.39 11.11
N LEU A 90 -5.80 7.17 11.23
CA LEU A 90 -7.22 6.90 11.08
C LEU A 90 -8.02 7.44 12.25
N ASP A 91 -9.29 7.73 11.96
CA ASP A 91 -10.22 8.27 12.94
C ASP A 91 -10.56 7.19 13.97
N ARG A 92 -10.21 7.43 15.22
CA ARG A 92 -10.38 6.41 16.27
C ARG A 92 -11.80 6.30 16.79
N ASP A 93 -12.62 7.29 16.48
CA ASP A 93 -14.00 7.30 16.93
C ASP A 93 -14.94 6.61 15.96
N ARG A 94 -14.42 6.05 14.88
CA ARG A 94 -15.25 5.46 13.86
C ARG A 94 -14.91 4.00 13.68
N GLU A 95 -15.95 3.21 13.48
CA GLU A 95 -15.78 1.79 13.21
C GLU A 95 -15.28 1.57 11.79
N VAL A 96 -14.43 0.59 11.61
CA VAL A 96 -13.82 0.28 10.32
C VAL A 96 -14.47 -0.95 9.73
N ARG A 97 -15.03 -0.81 8.53
CA ARG A 97 -15.70 -1.90 7.84
C ARG A 97 -14.77 -2.61 6.86
N LEU A 98 -13.84 -1.88 6.26
CA LEU A 98 -12.93 -2.44 5.27
C LEU A 98 -11.58 -1.79 5.41
N LEU A 99 -10.53 -2.60 5.24
CA LEU A 99 -9.16 -2.10 5.13
C LEU A 99 -8.51 -2.73 3.90
N GLY A 100 -7.73 -1.92 3.20
CA GLY A 100 -6.94 -2.39 2.08
C GLY A 100 -5.56 -1.76 2.11
N VAL A 101 -4.56 -2.55 1.75
CA VAL A 101 -3.19 -2.05 1.62
C VAL A 101 -2.73 -2.32 0.20
N ARG A 102 -2.18 -1.29 -0.44
CA ARG A 102 -1.59 -1.43 -1.76
C ARG A 102 -0.13 -1.06 -1.69
N ALA A 103 0.72 -1.94 -2.18
CA ALA A 103 2.15 -1.70 -2.28
C ALA A 103 2.49 -1.38 -3.72
N GLU A 104 2.97 -0.18 -3.96
CA GLU A 104 3.36 0.27 -5.30
C GLU A 104 4.83 -0.01 -5.51
N MET A 105 5.14 -0.64 -6.64
CA MET A 105 6.49 -1.13 -6.91
C MET A 105 7.26 -0.18 -7.81
N ALA A 106 8.58 -0.20 -7.68
CA ALA A 106 9.45 0.47 -8.62
C ALA A 106 9.29 -0.19 -9.98
N MET A 107 9.33 0.62 -11.03
CA MET A 107 9.22 0.07 -12.39
C MET A 107 10.52 -0.64 -12.76
N PRO A 108 10.43 -1.73 -13.54
CA PRO A 108 11.61 -2.55 -13.82
C PRO A 108 12.77 -1.82 -14.47
N ASP A 109 12.50 -0.79 -15.24
CA ASP A 109 13.55 -0.07 -15.94
C ASP A 109 14.17 1.03 -15.09
N GLY A 110 13.82 1.07 -13.84
CA GLY A 110 14.23 2.16 -13.03
C GLY A 110 13.65 3.47 -13.51
N GLY A 111 13.01 3.37 -14.52
CA GLY A 111 12.44 4.51 -15.19
C GLY A 111 12.12 5.61 -14.25
N ASP A 112 12.85 5.02 -13.94
CA ASP A 112 12.77 5.65 -13.68
C ASP A 112 13.02 6.51 -13.26
N SER A 113 13.33 6.51 -13.37
CA SER A 113 13.64 7.14 -13.17
C SER A 113 13.58 8.04 -13.08
N ALA A 114 13.50 8.02 -13.26
CA ALA A 114 13.46 8.79 -13.44
C ALA A 114 13.14 9.58 -13.44
N GLU A 115 13.16 9.31 -13.60
CA GLU A 115 12.97 9.92 -13.91
C GLU A 115 12.88 10.73 -13.92
N ARG A 116 13.13 10.65 -13.84
CA ARG A 116 13.24 11.27 -14.28
C ARG A 116 12.88 11.99 -14.63
N THR A 117 13.07 11.97 -14.88
CA THR A 117 12.91 12.62 -15.52
C THR A 117 12.55 13.06 -15.97
N PRO A 118 12.65 13.24 -16.28
CA PRO A 118 12.43 13.76 -16.97
C PRO A 118 12.07 14.11 -17.46
N VAL A 119 12.27 14.09 -17.40
CA VAL A 119 12.14 14.47 -18.00
C VAL A 119 11.81 14.71 -18.43
N ARG A 120 11.90 14.71 -18.36
CA ARG A 120 11.87 14.90 -19.06
C ARG A 120 11.73 15.14 -19.71
N GLY A 121 11.91 15.12 -19.73
CA GLY A 121 11.99 15.15 -20.54
C GLY A 121 12.06 15.01 -21.09
N ARG A 122 12.28 14.75 -21.41
CA ARG A 122 12.49 14.63 -22.11
C ARG A 122 12.32 14.76 -22.89
N ILE A 123 12.61 14.62 -23.13
CA ILE A 123 12.60 14.75 -24.01
C ILE A 123 12.59 14.91 -24.69
#